data_55a65f4539c799bec6521551843077cc
#
_entry.id   55a65f4539c799bec6521551843077cc
#
_cell.length_a   1.000
_cell.length_b   1.000
_cell.length_c   1.000
_cell.angle_alpha   90.00
_cell.angle_beta   90.00
_cell.angle_gamma   90.00
#
_symmetry.space_group_name_H-M   'P 1'
#
loop_
_entity.id
_entity.type
_entity.pdbx_description
1 polymer ?
#
loop_
_entity_poly.entity_id
_entity_poly.type
_entity_poly.pdbx_seq_one_letter_code
_entity_poly.pdbx_strand_id
1 'polypeptide(L)'
;MNMKIEELLEKLPKLSMAEGLSLLAINFPNKVVFSTSFGMEDQIITDCILKNKIAIDIFTIDTGRMFYETYDTWVNTNEEYGVLIPAYYADNRRIEDYVKKYGVNGFYKSVELRKEHDYIRKVEPLKRALAGYEVWVTGIRAEQSSHRQQMSMVEWDEGNKIIKFHPLLYWKTEELLPYLKKNHIPFNSLHEKGYISIGDQPMTRPIKEGEDIRAGRWWWENEDKKECGLHWTK
;
A
#
# COMPACT_ATOMS: atom_id res chain seq x y z
N MET A 1 8.35 23.38 14.92
CA MET A 1 7.57 24.15 13.91
C MET A 1 7.45 23.22 12.72
N ASN A 2 6.27 22.65 12.47
CA ASN A 2 6.11 21.69 11.37
C ASN A 2 6.36 22.41 10.04
N MET A 3 7.11 21.75 9.16
CA MET A 3 7.39 22.25 7.81
C MET A 3 6.07 22.37 7.02
N LYS A 4 5.91 23.45 6.25
CA LYS A 4 4.73 23.64 5.40
C LYS A 4 4.76 22.65 4.23
N ILE A 5 3.60 22.31 3.69
CA ILE A 5 3.50 21.35 2.57
C ILE A 5 4.28 21.85 1.34
N GLU A 6 4.32 23.17 1.10
CA GLU A 6 5.07 23.78 0.01
C GLU A 6 6.59 23.53 0.13
N GLU A 7 7.12 23.57 1.36
CA GLU A 7 8.53 23.28 1.62
C GLU A 7 8.86 21.80 1.41
N LEU A 8 7.92 20.91 1.73
CA LEU A 8 8.06 19.46 1.48
C LEU A 8 8.05 19.17 -0.02
N LEU A 9 7.13 19.79 -0.78
CA LEU A 9 7.05 19.67 -2.24
C LEU A 9 8.36 20.10 -2.92
N GLU A 10 9.04 21.10 -2.38
CA GLU A 10 10.31 21.59 -2.94
C GLU A 10 11.51 20.71 -2.55
N LYS A 11 11.54 20.21 -1.32
CA LYS A 11 12.72 19.51 -0.75
C LYS A 11 12.73 18.02 -1.05
N LEU A 12 11.63 17.32 -0.82
CA LEU A 12 11.59 15.84 -0.89
C LEU A 12 11.99 15.26 -2.25
N PRO A 13 11.62 15.86 -3.41
CA PRO A 13 12.04 15.33 -4.71
C PRO A 13 13.55 15.39 -4.98
N LYS A 14 14.31 16.17 -4.20
CA LYS A 14 15.75 16.35 -4.34
C LYS A 14 16.55 15.40 -3.43
N LEU A 15 15.89 14.68 -2.55
CA LEU A 15 16.49 13.80 -1.55
C LEU A 15 16.39 12.33 -1.97
N SER A 16 17.32 11.52 -1.48
CA SER A 16 17.15 10.07 -1.50
C SER A 16 15.96 9.65 -0.62
N MET A 17 15.46 8.43 -0.84
CA MET A 17 14.36 7.90 -0.04
C MET A 17 14.66 7.96 1.46
N ALA A 18 15.86 7.53 1.89
CA ALA A 18 16.24 7.53 3.30
C ALA A 18 16.31 8.94 3.89
N GLU A 19 16.87 9.91 3.14
CA GLU A 19 16.93 11.31 3.57
C GLU A 19 15.53 11.92 3.67
N GLY A 20 14.64 11.63 2.69
CA GLY A 20 13.26 12.12 2.67
C GLY A 20 12.45 11.58 3.84
N LEU A 21 12.52 10.27 4.10
CA LEU A 21 11.86 9.63 5.23
C LEU A 21 12.39 10.17 6.57
N SER A 22 13.71 10.35 6.70
CA SER A 22 14.33 10.92 7.90
C SER A 22 13.89 12.38 8.12
N LEU A 23 13.83 13.18 7.06
CA LEU A 23 13.35 14.56 7.12
C LEU A 23 11.92 14.64 7.66
N LEU A 24 11.04 13.75 7.19
CA LEU A 24 9.65 13.68 7.66
C LEU A 24 9.59 13.26 9.14
N ALA A 25 10.32 12.22 9.55
CA ALA A 25 10.35 11.75 10.93
C ALA A 25 10.83 12.84 11.92
N ILE A 26 11.82 13.64 11.51
CA ILE A 26 12.35 14.76 12.32
C ILE A 26 11.34 15.90 12.44
N ASN A 27 10.65 16.25 11.34
CA ASN A 27 9.73 17.40 11.33
C ASN A 27 8.33 17.06 11.87
N PHE A 28 7.93 15.79 11.86
CA PHE A 28 6.65 15.28 12.34
C PHE A 28 6.86 14.16 13.35
N PRO A 29 7.47 14.41 14.52
CA PRO A 29 7.84 13.39 15.49
C PRO A 29 6.61 12.61 15.99
N ASN A 30 6.63 11.28 15.87
CA ASN A 30 5.52 10.37 16.19
C ASN A 30 4.22 10.67 15.40
N LYS A 31 4.32 11.30 14.24
CA LYS A 31 3.19 11.68 13.38
C LYS A 31 3.32 11.17 11.94
N VAL A 32 4.35 10.38 11.66
CA VAL A 32 4.57 9.75 10.37
C VAL A 32 4.26 8.27 10.47
N VAL A 33 3.48 7.76 9.53
CA VAL A 33 3.14 6.34 9.46
C VAL A 33 3.31 5.80 8.04
N PHE A 34 3.71 4.56 7.92
CA PHE A 34 3.77 3.81 6.67
C PHE A 34 2.81 2.62 6.70
N SER A 35 1.99 2.48 5.67
CA SER A 35 1.13 1.31 5.48
C SER A 35 1.77 0.33 4.52
N THR A 36 2.02 -0.91 4.96
CA THR A 36 2.55 -1.97 4.10
C THR A 36 1.48 -2.96 3.69
N SER A 37 1.47 -3.36 2.43
CA SER A 37 0.73 -4.50 1.89
C SER A 37 1.65 -5.70 1.60
N PHE A 38 2.92 -5.59 1.98
CA PHE A 38 4.00 -6.54 1.68
C PHE A 38 4.24 -6.76 0.17
N GLY A 39 3.84 -5.79 -0.67
CA GLY A 39 4.22 -5.73 -2.07
C GLY A 39 5.68 -5.32 -2.24
N MET A 40 6.21 -5.40 -3.48
CA MET A 40 7.62 -5.10 -3.76
C MET A 40 8.02 -3.71 -3.29
N GLU A 41 7.20 -2.72 -3.59
CA GLU A 41 7.42 -1.33 -3.21
C GLU A 41 7.48 -1.16 -1.70
N ASP A 42 6.52 -1.78 -1.02
CA ASP A 42 6.38 -1.67 0.42
C ASP A 42 7.54 -2.35 1.15
N GLN A 43 8.06 -3.45 0.62
CA GLN A 43 9.23 -4.12 1.18
C GLN A 43 10.51 -3.28 1.04
N ILE A 44 10.68 -2.54 -0.07
CA ILE A 44 11.78 -1.60 -0.25
C ILE A 44 11.70 -0.45 0.77
N ILE A 45 10.50 0.09 0.99
CA ILE A 45 10.29 1.17 1.97
C ILE A 45 10.50 0.64 3.39
N THR A 46 9.97 -0.54 3.71
CA THR A 46 10.13 -1.21 5.01
C THR A 46 11.61 -1.40 5.34
N ASP A 47 12.39 -1.94 4.39
CA ASP A 47 13.84 -2.12 4.52
C ASP A 47 14.55 -0.79 4.81
N CYS A 48 14.21 0.24 4.05
CA CYS A 48 14.78 1.58 4.23
C CYS A 48 14.50 2.15 5.62
N ILE A 49 13.26 2.05 6.09
CA ILE A 49 12.85 2.53 7.42
C ILE A 49 13.60 1.77 8.51
N LEU A 50 13.58 0.44 8.46
CA LEU A 50 14.08 -0.39 9.56
C LEU A 50 15.61 -0.46 9.61
N LYS A 51 16.31 -0.61 8.47
CA LYS A 51 17.78 -0.60 8.44
C LYS A 51 18.38 0.74 8.87
N ASN A 52 17.73 1.84 8.51
CA ASN A 52 18.20 3.18 8.90
C ASN A 52 17.63 3.64 10.26
N LYS A 53 16.84 2.81 10.94
CA LYS A 53 16.22 3.10 12.24
C LYS A 53 15.45 4.42 12.23
N ILE A 54 14.74 4.70 11.14
CA ILE A 54 13.95 5.93 11.00
C ILE A 54 12.69 5.79 11.87
N ALA A 55 12.38 6.81 12.67
CA ALA A 55 11.26 6.81 13.61
C ALA A 55 9.91 7.02 12.87
N ILE A 56 9.48 6.00 12.12
CA ILE A 56 8.21 5.93 11.39
C ILE A 56 7.48 4.66 11.83
N ASP A 57 6.23 4.81 12.24
CA ASP A 57 5.39 3.66 12.58
C ASP A 57 4.99 2.90 11.30
N ILE A 58 4.99 1.56 11.39
CA ILE A 58 4.59 0.70 10.27
C ILE A 58 3.38 -0.12 10.70
N PHE A 59 2.38 -0.23 9.82
CA PHE A 59 1.24 -1.14 10.03
C PHE A 59 0.82 -1.79 8.72
N THR A 60 0.04 -2.85 8.83
CA THR A 60 -0.68 -3.47 7.70
C THR A 60 -2.19 -3.49 7.94
N ILE A 61 -2.95 -3.75 6.89
CA ILE A 61 -4.38 -4.05 6.97
C ILE A 61 -4.56 -5.50 6.55
N ASP A 62 -4.94 -6.33 7.51
CA ASP A 62 -5.35 -7.69 7.19
C ASP A 62 -6.83 -7.73 6.81
N THR A 63 -7.07 -7.95 5.53
CA THR A 63 -8.43 -8.04 4.98
C THR A 63 -9.14 -9.35 5.31
N GLY A 64 -8.40 -10.34 5.84
CA GLY A 64 -8.86 -11.72 6.03
C GLY A 64 -9.06 -12.47 4.69
N ARG A 65 -8.54 -11.93 3.58
CA ARG A 65 -8.63 -12.52 2.23
C ARG A 65 -7.28 -12.48 1.50
N MET A 66 -6.18 -12.25 2.21
CA MET A 66 -4.84 -12.23 1.63
C MET A 66 -4.41 -13.62 1.18
N PHE A 67 -3.42 -13.68 0.30
CA PHE A 67 -2.73 -14.93 -0.05
C PHE A 67 -1.91 -15.44 1.14
N TYR A 68 -1.72 -16.76 1.21
CA TYR A 68 -0.80 -17.38 2.16
C TYR A 68 0.61 -16.78 2.04
N GLU A 69 1.09 -16.59 0.82
CA GLU A 69 2.40 -16.00 0.53
C GLU A 69 2.56 -14.56 1.04
N THR A 70 1.44 -13.83 1.22
CA THR A 70 1.47 -12.50 1.85
C THR A 70 1.69 -12.61 3.36
N TYR A 71 1.04 -13.56 4.03
CA TYR A 71 1.28 -13.85 5.44
C TYR A 71 2.71 -14.36 5.67
N ASP A 72 3.19 -15.24 4.80
CA ASP A 72 4.57 -15.74 4.83
C ASP A 72 5.59 -14.59 4.69
N THR A 73 5.36 -13.68 3.74
CA THR A 73 6.19 -12.47 3.59
C THR A 73 6.16 -11.60 4.85
N TRP A 74 5.01 -11.45 5.49
CA TRP A 74 4.88 -10.70 6.74
C TRP A 74 5.70 -11.33 7.88
N VAL A 75 5.60 -12.66 8.04
CA VAL A 75 6.40 -13.39 9.04
C VAL A 75 7.89 -13.21 8.77
N ASN A 76 8.33 -13.49 7.53
CA ASN A 76 9.73 -13.36 7.13
C ASN A 76 10.26 -11.92 7.34
N THR A 77 9.43 -10.89 7.09
CA THR A 77 9.79 -9.49 7.34
C THR A 77 9.96 -9.22 8.83
N ASN A 78 9.05 -9.72 9.66
CA ASN A 78 9.17 -9.56 11.11
C ASN A 78 10.43 -10.23 11.66
N GLU A 79 10.76 -11.42 11.17
CA GLU A 79 11.96 -12.17 11.57
C GLU A 79 13.23 -11.51 11.10
N GLU A 80 13.32 -11.08 9.83
CA GLU A 80 14.51 -10.43 9.26
C GLU A 80 14.88 -9.15 10.00
N TYR A 81 13.91 -8.33 10.38
CA TYR A 81 14.17 -7.04 11.02
C TYR A 81 13.99 -7.06 12.54
N GLY A 82 13.58 -8.17 13.14
CA GLY A 82 13.36 -8.28 14.59
C GLY A 82 12.24 -7.38 15.10
N VAL A 83 11.16 -7.20 14.31
CA VAL A 83 10.03 -6.33 14.63
C VAL A 83 8.72 -7.11 14.61
N LEU A 84 7.66 -6.52 15.17
CA LEU A 84 6.29 -7.01 15.03
C LEU A 84 5.47 -5.91 14.37
N ILE A 85 5.20 -6.04 13.06
CA ILE A 85 4.35 -5.10 12.33
C ILE A 85 2.89 -5.35 12.74
N PRO A 86 2.20 -4.39 13.37
CA PRO A 86 0.80 -4.56 13.78
C PRO A 86 -0.15 -4.54 12.59
N ALA A 87 -1.32 -5.20 12.75
CA ALA A 87 -2.37 -5.21 11.75
C ALA A 87 -3.66 -4.56 12.25
N TYR A 88 -4.36 -3.88 11.33
CA TYR A 88 -5.73 -3.44 11.51
C TYR A 88 -6.66 -4.39 10.76
N TYR A 89 -7.76 -4.76 11.40
CA TYR A 89 -8.73 -5.72 10.89
C TYR A 89 -10.08 -5.04 10.64
N ALA A 90 -10.86 -5.59 9.73
CA ALA A 90 -12.23 -5.15 9.52
C ALA A 90 -13.12 -5.44 10.74
N ASP A 91 -14.14 -4.62 10.95
CA ASP A 91 -15.16 -4.88 11.96
C ASP A 91 -15.93 -6.17 11.64
N ASN A 92 -15.93 -7.13 12.60
CA ASN A 92 -16.52 -8.45 12.41
C ASN A 92 -18.02 -8.39 12.09
N ARG A 93 -18.79 -7.52 12.74
CA ARG A 93 -20.22 -7.40 12.50
C ARG A 93 -20.52 -6.95 11.08
N ARG A 94 -19.76 -6.00 10.56
CA ARG A 94 -19.90 -5.55 9.16
C ARG A 94 -19.56 -6.66 8.17
N ILE A 95 -18.55 -7.50 8.46
CA ILE A 95 -18.23 -8.67 7.64
C ILE A 95 -19.38 -9.67 7.65
N GLU A 96 -19.91 -10.00 8.84
CA GLU A 96 -21.01 -10.93 9.01
C GLU A 96 -22.27 -10.47 8.26
N ASP A 97 -22.63 -9.19 8.39
CA ASP A 97 -23.77 -8.59 7.69
C ASP A 97 -23.61 -8.64 6.15
N TYR A 98 -22.41 -8.30 5.66
CA TYR A 98 -22.10 -8.38 4.24
C TYR A 98 -22.22 -9.81 3.72
N VAL A 99 -21.63 -10.78 4.41
CA VAL A 99 -21.63 -12.20 4.01
C VAL A 99 -23.04 -12.78 4.09
N LYS A 100 -23.79 -12.46 5.13
CA LYS A 100 -25.19 -12.89 5.29
C LYS A 100 -26.07 -12.40 4.14
N LYS A 101 -25.86 -11.16 3.68
CA LYS A 101 -26.70 -10.53 2.67
C LYS A 101 -26.30 -10.90 1.24
N TYR A 102 -25.00 -10.98 0.96
CA TYR A 102 -24.49 -11.07 -0.41
C TYR A 102 -23.70 -12.35 -0.69
N GLY A 103 -23.34 -13.11 0.36
CA GLY A 103 -22.47 -14.28 0.30
C GLY A 103 -21.00 -13.92 0.41
N VAL A 104 -20.15 -14.91 0.65
CA VAL A 104 -18.70 -14.76 0.87
C VAL A 104 -17.97 -14.10 -0.31
N ASN A 105 -18.47 -14.28 -1.52
CA ASN A 105 -17.94 -13.72 -2.78
C ASN A 105 -18.92 -12.73 -3.45
N GLY A 106 -19.74 -12.04 -2.65
CA GLY A 106 -20.71 -11.05 -3.13
C GLY A 106 -20.12 -9.96 -4.04
N PHE A 107 -18.83 -9.64 -3.86
CA PHE A 107 -18.08 -8.65 -4.64
C PHE A 107 -17.96 -8.96 -6.15
N TYR A 108 -18.17 -10.22 -6.58
CA TYR A 108 -18.24 -10.54 -8.02
C TYR A 108 -19.54 -10.11 -8.70
N LYS A 109 -20.59 -9.81 -7.93
CA LYS A 109 -21.93 -9.55 -8.49
C LYS A 109 -22.07 -8.15 -9.08
N SER A 110 -21.39 -7.16 -8.52
CA SER A 110 -21.36 -5.79 -9.06
C SER A 110 -20.17 -4.98 -8.51
N VAL A 111 -19.87 -3.87 -9.20
CA VAL A 111 -18.84 -2.90 -8.77
C VAL A 111 -19.18 -2.28 -7.42
N GLU A 112 -20.47 -1.98 -7.17
CA GLU A 112 -20.96 -1.40 -5.92
C GLU A 112 -20.69 -2.35 -4.74
N LEU A 113 -20.99 -3.64 -4.91
CA LEU A 113 -20.74 -4.65 -3.88
C LEU A 113 -19.23 -4.88 -3.66
N ARG A 114 -18.43 -4.79 -4.72
CA ARG A 114 -16.97 -4.81 -4.57
C ARG A 114 -16.46 -3.60 -3.81
N LYS A 115 -16.98 -2.39 -4.10
CA LYS A 115 -16.64 -1.16 -3.37
C LYS A 115 -17.08 -1.23 -1.91
N GLU A 116 -18.26 -1.78 -1.61
CA GLU A 116 -18.73 -1.99 -0.24
C GLU A 116 -17.80 -2.98 0.51
N HIS A 117 -17.44 -4.08 -0.13
CA HIS A 117 -16.48 -5.05 0.42
C HIS A 117 -15.11 -4.40 0.72
N ASP A 118 -14.57 -3.62 -0.22
CA ASP A 118 -13.29 -2.91 -0.04
C ASP A 118 -13.40 -1.83 1.05
N TYR A 119 -14.53 -1.15 1.15
CA TYR A 119 -14.78 -0.18 2.23
C TYR A 119 -14.70 -0.86 3.61
N ILE A 120 -15.41 -1.97 3.78
CA ILE A 120 -15.46 -2.71 5.05
C ILE A 120 -14.07 -3.23 5.43
N ARG A 121 -13.34 -3.84 4.46
CA ARG A 121 -12.12 -4.58 4.75
C ARG A 121 -10.84 -3.76 4.67
N LYS A 122 -10.89 -2.59 4.02
CA LYS A 122 -9.69 -1.77 3.75
C LYS A 122 -9.87 -0.32 4.19
N VAL A 123 -10.89 0.37 3.68
CA VAL A 123 -11.01 1.82 3.87
C VAL A 123 -11.32 2.20 5.31
N GLU A 124 -12.24 1.49 5.96
CA GLU A 124 -12.58 1.74 7.37
C GLU A 124 -11.40 1.43 8.30
N PRO A 125 -10.74 0.24 8.21
CA PRO A 125 -9.53 -0.03 8.98
C PRO A 125 -8.40 0.98 8.75
N LEU A 126 -8.20 1.42 7.49
CA LEU A 126 -7.21 2.45 7.16
C LEU A 126 -7.49 3.76 7.91
N LYS A 127 -8.74 4.22 7.92
CA LYS A 127 -9.11 5.46 8.64
C LYS A 127 -8.79 5.38 10.13
N ARG A 128 -9.01 4.22 10.74
CA ARG A 128 -8.62 4.01 12.15
C ARG A 128 -7.10 3.99 12.33
N ALA A 129 -6.39 3.36 11.41
CA ALA A 129 -4.93 3.28 11.45
C ALA A 129 -4.26 4.64 11.27
N LEU A 130 -4.81 5.51 10.43
CA LEU A 130 -4.28 6.86 10.17
C LEU A 130 -4.66 7.89 11.23
N ALA A 131 -5.57 7.55 12.15
CA ALA A 131 -6.05 8.51 13.14
C ALA A 131 -4.92 9.01 14.06
N GLY A 132 -4.69 10.31 14.07
CA GLY A 132 -3.67 10.96 14.87
C GLY A 132 -2.32 11.16 14.17
N TYR A 133 -2.11 10.61 12.97
CA TYR A 133 -0.95 10.90 12.13
C TYR A 133 -1.17 12.12 11.24
N GLU A 134 -0.06 12.75 10.82
CA GLU A 134 -0.05 13.92 9.95
C GLU A 134 0.56 13.62 8.58
N VAL A 135 1.38 12.57 8.49
CA VAL A 135 2.03 12.12 7.25
C VAL A 135 1.82 10.62 7.05
N TRP A 136 1.38 10.24 5.86
CA TRP A 136 1.20 8.87 5.43
C TRP A 136 2.14 8.54 4.27
N VAL A 137 3.10 7.64 4.50
CA VAL A 137 4.00 7.10 3.48
C VAL A 137 3.34 5.93 2.78
N THR A 138 3.45 5.86 1.46
CA THR A 138 2.84 4.79 0.64
C THR A 138 3.79 4.27 -0.44
N GLY A 139 3.56 3.03 -0.91
CA GLY A 139 4.27 2.39 -2.02
C GLY A 139 3.71 2.73 -3.41
N ILE A 140 3.02 3.86 -3.59
CA ILE A 140 2.47 4.25 -4.89
C ILE A 140 3.59 4.58 -5.89
N ARG A 141 3.40 4.12 -7.15
CA ARG A 141 4.25 4.48 -8.30
C ARG A 141 3.41 4.99 -9.46
N ALA A 142 3.95 5.95 -10.19
CA ALA A 142 3.31 6.55 -11.37
C ALA A 142 2.97 5.50 -12.44
N GLU A 143 3.83 4.50 -12.63
CA GLU A 143 3.68 3.45 -13.63
C GLU A 143 2.50 2.49 -13.39
N GLN A 144 1.92 2.50 -12.19
CA GLN A 144 0.86 1.56 -11.82
C GLN A 144 -0.51 1.85 -12.46
N SER A 145 -0.80 3.07 -12.87
CA SER A 145 -2.00 3.42 -13.64
C SER A 145 -1.89 4.82 -14.24
N SER A 146 -2.73 5.12 -15.27
CA SER A 146 -2.82 6.45 -15.87
C SER A 146 -3.20 7.54 -14.86
N HIS A 147 -4.06 7.23 -13.89
CA HIS A 147 -4.39 8.16 -12.79
C HIS A 147 -3.17 8.49 -11.95
N ARG A 148 -2.33 7.49 -11.63
CA ARG A 148 -1.15 7.66 -10.79
C ARG A 148 0.00 8.38 -11.48
N GLN A 149 0.03 8.40 -12.80
CA GLN A 149 1.00 9.20 -13.59
C GLN A 149 0.87 10.71 -13.33
N GLN A 150 -0.30 11.16 -12.89
CA GLN A 150 -0.57 12.58 -12.59
C GLN A 150 -0.31 12.95 -11.13
N MET A 151 0.04 11.98 -10.29
CA MET A 151 0.29 12.21 -8.86
C MET A 151 1.65 12.90 -8.64
N SER A 152 1.73 13.66 -7.58
CA SER A 152 2.98 14.25 -7.09
C SER A 152 3.60 13.35 -6.03
N MET A 153 4.94 13.43 -5.88
CA MET A 153 5.66 12.68 -4.83
C MET A 153 5.15 13.02 -3.42
N VAL A 154 4.67 14.25 -3.24
CA VAL A 154 4.02 14.74 -2.02
C VAL A 154 2.67 15.33 -2.43
N GLU A 155 1.62 14.97 -1.73
CA GLU A 155 0.27 15.52 -1.97
C GLU A 155 -0.54 15.62 -0.68
N TRP A 156 -1.55 16.47 -0.68
CA TRP A 156 -2.55 16.54 0.38
C TRP A 156 -3.71 15.59 0.08
N ASP A 157 -3.97 14.65 1.00
CA ASP A 157 -5.15 13.78 0.94
C ASP A 157 -6.32 14.44 1.66
N GLU A 158 -7.22 15.02 0.88
CA GLU A 158 -8.40 15.72 1.41
C GLU A 158 -9.37 14.77 2.14
N GLY A 159 -9.44 13.51 1.71
CA GLY A 159 -10.30 12.50 2.29
C GLY A 159 -9.88 12.05 3.69
N ASN A 160 -8.59 11.94 3.92
CA ASN A 160 -8.00 11.54 5.20
C ASN A 160 -7.41 12.72 5.98
N LYS A 161 -7.37 13.94 5.41
CA LYS A 161 -6.78 15.15 6.03
C LYS A 161 -5.33 14.93 6.46
N ILE A 162 -4.51 14.37 5.57
CA ILE A 162 -3.15 13.94 5.84
C ILE A 162 -2.23 14.24 4.65
N ILE A 163 -0.96 14.53 4.90
CA ILE A 163 0.05 14.63 3.85
C ILE A 163 0.42 13.21 3.39
N LYS A 164 0.38 12.94 2.09
CA LYS A 164 0.91 11.70 1.51
C LYS A 164 2.31 11.92 0.95
N PHE A 165 3.18 10.93 1.16
CA PHE A 165 4.50 10.86 0.57
C PHE A 165 4.71 9.54 -0.15
N HIS A 166 5.11 9.61 -1.43
CA HIS A 166 5.32 8.47 -2.33
C HIS A 166 6.80 8.37 -2.73
N PRO A 167 7.68 7.84 -1.87
CA PRO A 167 9.14 7.87 -2.09
C PRO A 167 9.59 7.12 -3.35
N LEU A 168 8.80 6.17 -3.83
CA LEU A 168 9.10 5.37 -5.02
C LEU A 168 8.30 5.79 -6.27
N LEU A 169 7.66 6.99 -6.26
CA LEU A 169 6.72 7.39 -7.32
C LEU A 169 7.27 7.19 -8.74
N TYR A 170 8.54 7.48 -8.97
CA TYR A 170 9.17 7.43 -10.30
C TYR A 170 9.98 6.15 -10.56
N TRP A 171 9.99 5.19 -9.62
CA TRP A 171 10.66 3.91 -9.84
C TRP A 171 9.92 3.05 -10.86
N LYS A 172 10.70 2.30 -11.67
CA LYS A 172 10.16 1.40 -12.70
C LYS A 172 9.90 0.00 -12.13
N THR A 173 8.90 -0.70 -12.69
CA THR A 173 8.56 -2.07 -12.26
C THR A 173 9.75 -3.01 -12.42
N GLU A 174 10.53 -2.85 -13.48
CA GLU A 174 11.71 -3.67 -13.78
C GLU A 174 12.86 -3.49 -12.77
N GLU A 175 12.89 -2.40 -12.00
CA GLU A 175 13.92 -2.12 -11.00
C GLU A 175 13.63 -2.83 -9.66
N LEU A 176 12.36 -3.09 -9.34
CA LEU A 176 11.95 -3.52 -8.00
C LEU A 176 12.49 -4.89 -7.61
N LEU A 177 12.17 -5.92 -8.39
CA LEU A 177 12.58 -7.29 -8.05
C LEU A 177 14.10 -7.49 -8.06
N PRO A 178 14.86 -6.93 -9.03
CA PRO A 178 16.32 -6.94 -8.95
C PRO A 178 16.88 -6.23 -7.70
N TYR A 179 16.26 -5.11 -7.31
CA TYR A 179 16.66 -4.39 -6.10
C TYR A 179 16.43 -5.22 -4.84
N LEU A 180 15.25 -5.84 -4.70
CA LEU A 180 14.92 -6.73 -3.57
C LEU A 180 15.91 -7.89 -3.45
N LYS A 181 16.18 -8.58 -4.56
CA LYS A 181 17.12 -9.71 -4.61
C LYS A 181 18.55 -9.29 -4.28
N LYS A 182 19.03 -8.19 -4.86
CA LYS A 182 20.38 -7.67 -4.63
C LYS A 182 20.61 -7.29 -3.16
N ASN A 183 19.59 -6.76 -2.48
CA ASN A 183 19.70 -6.30 -1.10
C ASN A 183 19.20 -7.33 -0.07
N HIS A 184 18.86 -8.56 -0.51
CA HIS A 184 18.38 -9.66 0.33
C HIS A 184 17.12 -9.26 1.14
N ILE A 185 16.24 -8.46 0.56
CA ILE A 185 14.99 -8.00 1.18
C ILE A 185 13.93 -9.11 1.02
N PRO A 186 13.23 -9.52 2.09
CA PRO A 186 12.09 -10.45 1.97
C PRO A 186 11.05 -9.93 0.97
N PHE A 187 10.53 -10.78 0.11
CA PHE A 187 9.48 -10.41 -0.84
C PHE A 187 8.52 -11.57 -1.12
N ASN A 188 7.32 -11.23 -1.56
CA ASN A 188 6.27 -12.19 -1.84
C ASN A 188 6.62 -13.08 -3.05
N SER A 189 6.69 -14.40 -2.83
CA SER A 189 7.08 -15.37 -3.87
C SER A 189 6.13 -15.42 -5.08
N LEU A 190 4.92 -14.88 -4.96
CA LEU A 190 3.98 -14.74 -6.07
C LEU A 190 4.51 -13.83 -7.19
N HIS A 191 5.40 -12.89 -6.88
CA HIS A 191 6.03 -12.04 -7.90
C HIS A 191 6.84 -12.85 -8.92
N GLU A 192 7.42 -13.99 -8.52
CA GLU A 192 8.11 -14.91 -9.41
C GLU A 192 7.16 -15.81 -10.21
N LYS A 193 5.86 -15.80 -9.87
CA LYS A 193 4.80 -16.58 -10.53
C LYS A 193 3.90 -15.70 -11.42
N GLY A 194 4.36 -14.50 -11.80
CA GLY A 194 3.64 -13.58 -12.69
C GLY A 194 2.60 -12.69 -12.01
N TYR A 195 2.59 -12.62 -10.68
CA TYR A 195 1.74 -11.67 -9.95
C TYR A 195 2.49 -10.34 -9.76
N ILE A 196 2.35 -9.43 -10.70
CA ILE A 196 3.04 -8.11 -10.62
C ILE A 196 2.36 -7.21 -9.58
N SER A 197 1.03 -7.22 -9.52
CA SER A 197 0.25 -6.48 -8.51
C SER A 197 -0.56 -7.46 -7.68
N ILE A 198 -0.30 -7.51 -6.36
CA ILE A 198 -0.96 -8.42 -5.43
C ILE A 198 -1.98 -7.66 -4.59
N GLY A 199 -3.12 -8.26 -4.35
CA GLY A 199 -4.15 -7.83 -3.40
C GLY A 199 -4.82 -9.05 -2.78
N ASP A 200 -6.13 -8.96 -2.49
CA ASP A 200 -6.87 -10.11 -1.97
C ASP A 200 -6.85 -11.27 -2.97
N GLN A 201 -6.65 -12.48 -2.46
CA GLN A 201 -6.55 -13.70 -3.25
C GLN A 201 -7.71 -13.89 -4.24
N PRO A 202 -8.99 -13.76 -3.86
CA PRO A 202 -10.09 -13.94 -4.80
C PRO A 202 -10.24 -12.81 -5.83
N MET A 203 -9.46 -11.74 -5.71
CA MET A 203 -9.51 -10.56 -6.59
C MET A 203 -8.22 -10.37 -7.39
N THR A 204 -7.32 -11.34 -7.35
CA THR A 204 -6.00 -11.22 -7.98
C THR A 204 -5.65 -12.49 -8.73
N ARG A 205 -5.18 -12.36 -9.98
CA ARG A 205 -4.60 -13.43 -10.80
C ARG A 205 -3.22 -13.02 -11.31
N PRO A 206 -2.40 -13.98 -11.75
CA PRO A 206 -1.18 -13.64 -12.49
C PRO A 206 -1.54 -12.95 -13.81
N ILE A 207 -0.65 -12.12 -14.32
CA ILE A 207 -0.78 -11.53 -15.65
C ILE A 207 -0.04 -12.37 -16.69
N LYS A 208 -0.47 -12.25 -17.96
CA LYS A 208 0.22 -12.84 -19.10
C LYS A 208 1.21 -11.85 -19.66
N GLU A 209 2.16 -12.33 -20.44
CA GLU A 209 3.09 -11.48 -21.18
C GLU A 209 2.33 -10.49 -22.08
N GLY A 210 2.70 -9.20 -21.99
CA GLY A 210 2.05 -8.12 -22.72
C GLY A 210 0.76 -7.56 -22.12
N GLU A 211 0.24 -8.13 -21.03
CA GLU A 211 -0.89 -7.53 -20.28
C GLU A 211 -0.39 -6.33 -19.44
N ASP A 212 -1.30 -5.39 -19.18
CA ASP A 212 -1.07 -4.31 -18.21
C ASP A 212 -0.68 -4.86 -16.84
N ILE A 213 0.20 -4.16 -16.13
CA ILE A 213 0.74 -4.58 -14.82
C ILE A 213 -0.35 -4.80 -13.77
N ARG A 214 -1.53 -4.20 -13.94
CA ARG A 214 -2.70 -4.37 -13.07
C ARG A 214 -3.84 -5.19 -13.69
N ALA A 215 -3.66 -5.75 -14.90
CA ALA A 215 -4.68 -6.57 -15.55
C ALA A 215 -5.16 -7.74 -14.68
N GLY A 216 -4.28 -8.24 -13.78
CA GLY A 216 -4.62 -9.27 -12.80
C GLY A 216 -5.55 -8.83 -11.67
N ARG A 217 -5.74 -7.52 -11.44
CA ARG A 217 -6.60 -6.98 -10.37
C ARG A 217 -8.02 -6.81 -10.89
N TRP A 218 -9.01 -7.29 -10.12
CA TRP A 218 -10.44 -7.22 -10.51
C TRP A 218 -10.64 -7.54 -12.00
N TRP A 219 -10.04 -8.64 -12.49
CA TRP A 219 -9.96 -9.00 -13.93
C TRP A 219 -11.32 -9.16 -14.62
N TRP A 220 -12.40 -9.22 -13.85
CA TRP A 220 -13.80 -9.27 -14.35
C TRP A 220 -14.45 -7.89 -14.53
N GLU A 221 -13.78 -6.80 -14.12
CA GLU A 221 -14.27 -5.43 -14.27
C GLU A 221 -13.60 -4.72 -15.46
N ASN A 222 -14.29 -3.71 -16.02
CA ASN A 222 -13.70 -2.83 -17.02
C ASN A 222 -12.60 -1.96 -16.42
N GLU A 223 -11.59 -1.61 -17.22
CA GLU A 223 -10.38 -0.90 -16.75
C GLU A 223 -10.68 0.43 -16.05
N ASP A 224 -11.65 1.21 -16.54
CA ASP A 224 -12.05 2.50 -15.97
C ASP A 224 -12.54 2.43 -14.51
N LYS A 225 -12.82 1.21 -14.01
CA LYS A 225 -13.36 0.98 -12.66
C LYS A 225 -12.38 0.31 -11.70
N LYS A 226 -11.17 -0.02 -12.18
CA LYS A 226 -10.16 -0.81 -11.45
C LYS A 226 -9.28 0.03 -10.53
N GLU A 227 -9.83 0.80 -9.59
CA GLU A 227 -9.03 1.47 -8.58
C GLU A 227 -9.43 1.03 -7.16
N CYS A 228 -8.42 0.89 -6.31
CA CYS A 228 -8.61 0.57 -4.91
C CYS A 228 -9.12 1.80 -4.14
N GLY A 229 -10.16 1.64 -3.33
CA GLY A 229 -10.75 2.72 -2.55
C GLY A 229 -9.81 3.39 -1.53
N LEU A 230 -8.63 2.79 -1.26
CA LEU A 230 -7.63 3.35 -0.34
C LEU A 230 -7.03 4.69 -0.82
N HIS A 231 -6.97 4.90 -2.14
CA HIS A 231 -6.29 6.05 -2.74
C HIS A 231 -7.24 6.94 -3.56
N TRP A 232 -8.55 6.80 -3.37
CA TRP A 232 -9.51 7.69 -4.00
C TRP A 232 -9.44 9.08 -3.37
N THR A 233 -8.91 10.03 -4.10
CA THR A 233 -9.17 11.45 -3.88
C THR A 233 -10.47 11.80 -4.61
N LYS A 234 -11.47 12.31 -3.88
CA LYS A 234 -12.61 12.98 -4.52
C LYS A 234 -12.22 14.39 -4.86
#